data_c7f1baa13a26a61f9119976e237745f8
#
_entry.id   c7f1baa13a26a61f9119976e237745f8
#
_cell.length_a   1.000
_cell.length_b   1.000
_cell.length_c   1.000
_cell.angle_alpha   90.00
_cell.angle_beta   90.00
_cell.angle_gamma   90.00
#
_symmetry.space_group_name_H-M   'P 1'
#
loop_
_entity.id
_entity.type
_entity.pdbx_description
1 polymer ?
#
loop_
_entity_poly.entity_id
_entity_poly.type
_entity_poly.pdbx_seq_one_letter_code
_entity_poly.pdbx_strand_id
1 'polypeptide(L)'
;MSKFENMTFENLLVEVPEPEVIKDLRLDLGLTAAQCAKLAGLTDSALWVKYENGNRSPNKQTWSLFLLASGKHPTFNLKENKF
;
A
#
# COMPACT_ATOMS: atom_id res chain seq x y z
N MET A 1 17.66 -20.32 -15.18
CA MET A 1 16.51 -19.59 -15.26
C MET A 1 16.16 -18.89 -14.01
N SER A 2 15.89 -17.71 -14.18
CA SER A 2 15.63 -16.85 -13.06
C SER A 2 14.24 -17.08 -12.50
N LYS A 3 14.10 -17.12 -11.18
CA LYS A 3 12.78 -17.16 -10.61
C LYS A 3 12.01 -15.88 -10.87
N PHE A 4 12.66 -14.83 -11.31
CA PHE A 4 11.95 -13.60 -11.61
C PHE A 4 11.04 -13.76 -12.80
N GLU A 5 11.25 -14.77 -13.61
CA GLU A 5 10.37 -14.99 -14.76
C GLU A 5 8.97 -15.35 -14.35
N ASN A 6 8.79 -15.84 -13.14
CA ASN A 6 7.47 -16.22 -12.67
C ASN A 6 6.75 -15.07 -11.99
N MET A 7 7.40 -13.91 -11.86
CA MET A 7 6.80 -12.77 -11.22
C MET A 7 6.28 -11.83 -12.29
N THR A 8 5.07 -11.38 -12.12
CA THR A 8 4.48 -10.42 -13.06
C THR A 8 4.12 -9.17 -12.28
N PHE A 9 4.25 -8.04 -12.95
CA PHE A 9 3.83 -6.79 -12.35
C PHE A 9 2.33 -6.74 -12.15
N GLU A 10 1.57 -7.46 -12.98
CA GLU A 10 0.13 -7.50 -12.80
C GLU A 10 -0.25 -8.08 -11.45
N ASN A 11 0.50 -9.06 -10.99
CA ASN A 11 0.21 -9.66 -9.68
C ASN A 11 0.68 -8.78 -8.55
N LEU A 12 1.71 -7.99 -8.77
CA LEU A 12 2.27 -7.12 -7.74
C LEU A 12 1.49 -5.82 -7.61
N LEU A 13 1.10 -5.23 -8.73
CA LEU A 13 0.42 -3.95 -8.74
C LEU A 13 -1.06 -4.14 -8.50
N VAL A 14 -1.59 -3.41 -7.54
CA VAL A 14 -2.97 -3.55 -7.11
C VAL A 14 -3.71 -2.27 -7.48
N GLU A 15 -4.94 -2.42 -7.94
CA GLU A 15 -5.76 -1.26 -8.26
C GLU A 15 -6.02 -0.45 -7.01
N VAL A 16 -6.03 0.87 -7.18
CA VAL A 16 -6.27 1.78 -6.07
C VAL A 16 -7.76 1.88 -5.83
N PRO A 17 -8.21 1.63 -4.59
CA PRO A 17 -9.64 1.68 -4.29
C PRO A 17 -10.12 3.11 -4.08
N GLU A 18 -11.41 3.24 -3.79
CA GLU A 18 -11.98 4.53 -3.48
C GLU A 18 -11.34 5.11 -2.22
N PRO A 19 -11.33 6.44 -2.09
CA PRO A 19 -10.70 7.06 -0.92
C PRO A 19 -11.23 6.57 0.42
N GLU A 20 -12.52 6.32 0.52
CA GLU A 20 -13.07 5.86 1.79
C GLU A 20 -12.57 4.47 2.15
N VAL A 21 -12.28 3.65 1.15
CA VAL A 21 -11.71 2.33 1.41
C VAL A 21 -10.29 2.44 1.94
N ILE A 22 -9.53 3.42 1.43
CA ILE A 22 -8.19 3.67 1.92
C ILE A 22 -8.24 4.03 3.40
N LYS A 23 -9.17 4.92 3.76
CA LYS A 23 -9.32 5.31 5.16
C LYS A 23 -9.76 4.15 6.03
N ASP A 24 -10.72 3.37 5.54
CA ASP A 24 -11.22 2.22 6.30
C ASP A 24 -10.12 1.23 6.58
N LEU A 25 -9.26 0.99 5.61
CA LEU A 25 -8.15 0.06 5.80
C LEU A 25 -7.19 0.59 6.86
N ARG A 26 -6.90 1.89 6.84
CA ARG A 26 -6.03 2.47 7.85
C ARG A 26 -6.61 2.27 9.24
N LEU A 27 -7.90 2.54 9.39
CA LEU A 27 -8.55 2.40 10.69
C LEU A 27 -8.57 0.94 11.14
N ASP A 28 -8.79 0.05 10.20
CA ASP A 28 -8.78 -1.38 10.47
C ASP A 28 -7.43 -1.85 10.98
N LEU A 29 -6.36 -1.29 10.42
CA LEU A 29 -5.00 -1.62 10.83
C LEU A 29 -4.61 -0.93 12.13
N GLY A 30 -5.38 0.04 12.59
CA GLY A 30 -5.06 0.77 13.80
C GLY A 30 -3.90 1.73 13.63
N LEU A 31 -3.70 2.24 12.42
CA LEU A 31 -2.56 3.08 12.11
C LEU A 31 -2.96 4.54 12.00
N THR A 32 -2.00 5.42 12.24
CA THR A 32 -2.19 6.84 11.96
C THR A 32 -1.85 7.11 10.50
N ALA A 33 -2.28 8.30 10.02
CA ALA A 33 -1.95 8.69 8.65
C ALA A 33 -0.43 8.79 8.47
N ALA A 34 0.29 9.23 9.48
CA ALA A 34 1.74 9.34 9.39
C ALA A 34 2.39 7.96 9.25
N GLN A 35 1.87 6.98 9.99
CA GLN A 35 2.39 5.63 9.88
C GLN A 35 2.11 5.03 8.51
N CYS A 36 0.91 5.26 7.98
CA CYS A 36 0.58 4.76 6.65
C CYS A 36 1.45 5.42 5.59
N ALA A 37 1.71 6.72 5.73
CA ALA A 37 2.58 7.40 4.78
C ALA A 37 3.96 6.78 4.77
N LYS A 38 4.50 6.47 5.94
CA LYS A 38 5.80 5.81 6.01
C LYS A 38 5.80 4.45 5.33
N LEU A 39 4.76 3.66 5.57
CA LEU A 39 4.68 2.35 4.93
C LEU A 39 4.57 2.46 3.43
N ALA A 40 3.97 3.53 2.94
CA ALA A 40 3.81 3.75 1.51
C ALA A 40 5.04 4.41 0.88
N GLY A 41 6.07 4.69 1.69
CA GLY A 41 7.27 5.30 1.16
C GLY A 41 7.15 6.80 0.94
N LEU A 42 6.17 7.43 1.57
CA LEU A 42 5.97 8.87 1.41
C LEU A 42 6.74 9.63 2.47
N THR A 43 7.24 10.79 2.09
CA THR A 43 7.96 11.66 3.02
C THR A 43 7.04 12.63 3.72
N ASP A 44 5.81 12.79 3.24
CA ASP A 44 4.89 13.80 3.75
C ASP A 44 3.57 13.12 4.11
N SER A 45 3.25 13.11 5.41
CA SER A 45 2.01 12.48 5.85
C SER A 45 0.77 13.22 5.37
N ALA A 46 0.89 14.50 5.02
CA ALA A 46 -0.24 15.24 4.50
C ALA A 46 -0.71 14.66 3.16
N LEU A 47 0.18 14.04 2.41
CA LEU A 47 -0.21 13.43 1.16
C LEU A 47 -1.13 12.24 1.41
N TRP A 48 -0.86 11.47 2.45
CA TRP A 48 -1.76 10.36 2.79
C TRP A 48 -3.17 10.86 3.10
N VAL A 49 -3.25 11.98 3.84
CA VAL A 49 -4.55 12.57 4.14
C VAL A 49 -5.28 12.96 2.87
N LYS A 50 -4.55 13.48 1.88
CA LYS A 50 -5.16 13.81 0.60
C LYS A 50 -5.70 12.59 -0.13
N TYR A 51 -5.04 11.45 0.02
CA TYR A 51 -5.56 10.21 -0.56
C TYR A 51 -6.91 9.86 0.06
N GLU A 52 -7.03 10.02 1.36
CA GLU A 52 -8.28 9.67 2.04
C GLU A 52 -9.39 10.66 1.77
N ASN A 53 -9.05 11.91 1.41
CA ASN A 53 -10.03 12.92 1.07
C ASN A 53 -10.47 12.88 -0.37
N GLY A 54 -9.74 12.15 -1.22
CA GLY A 54 -10.02 12.16 -2.64
C GLY A 54 -9.40 13.31 -3.39
N ASN A 55 -8.59 14.15 -2.71
CA ASN A 55 -7.90 15.26 -3.37
C ASN A 55 -6.75 14.81 -4.23
N ARG A 56 -6.16 13.68 -3.92
CA ARG A 56 -5.10 13.05 -4.70
C ARG A 56 -5.32 11.56 -4.67
N SER A 57 -4.82 10.86 -5.66
CA SER A 57 -4.85 9.40 -5.68
C SER A 57 -3.43 8.88 -5.67
N PRO A 58 -3.15 7.84 -4.90
CA PRO A 58 -1.85 7.20 -5.01
C PRO A 58 -1.74 6.52 -6.37
N ASN A 59 -0.52 6.37 -6.88
CA ASN A 59 -0.36 5.52 -8.04
C ASN A 59 -0.35 4.06 -7.56
N LYS A 60 -0.43 3.13 -8.52
CA LYS A 60 -0.50 1.74 -8.17
C LYS A 60 0.74 1.27 -7.42
N GLN A 61 1.91 1.80 -7.77
CA GLN A 61 3.14 1.41 -7.10
C GLN A 61 3.12 1.80 -5.63
N THR A 62 2.71 3.04 -5.34
CA THR A 62 2.64 3.52 -3.97
C THR A 62 1.63 2.71 -3.16
N TRP A 63 0.47 2.46 -3.74
CA TRP A 63 -0.58 1.71 -3.07
C TRP A 63 -0.14 0.27 -2.82
N SER A 64 0.47 -0.36 -3.83
CA SER A 64 0.90 -1.74 -3.69
C SER A 64 2.01 -1.88 -2.66
N LEU A 65 2.91 -0.91 -2.60
CA LEU A 65 3.95 -0.92 -1.58
C LEU A 65 3.34 -0.84 -0.18
N PHE A 66 2.34 0.03 -0.02
CA PHE A 66 1.65 0.13 1.27
C PHE A 66 1.03 -1.22 1.65
N LEU A 67 0.38 -1.87 0.69
CA LEU A 67 -0.25 -3.16 0.97
C LEU A 67 0.79 -4.21 1.35
N LEU A 68 1.91 -4.24 0.66
CA LEU A 68 2.97 -5.16 1.00
C LEU A 68 3.50 -4.90 2.41
N ALA A 69 3.76 -3.64 2.71
CA ALA A 69 4.36 -3.28 3.99
C ALA A 69 3.40 -3.53 5.14
N SER A 70 2.10 -3.39 4.91
CA SER A 70 1.11 -3.59 5.95
C SER A 70 0.61 -5.03 6.06
N GLY A 71 1.04 -5.90 5.14
CA GLY A 71 0.62 -7.28 5.14
C GLY A 71 -0.75 -7.52 4.54
N LYS A 72 -1.27 -6.55 3.79
CA LYS A 72 -2.61 -6.65 3.22
C LYS A 72 -2.61 -6.85 1.72
N HIS A 73 -1.46 -7.10 1.11
CA HIS A 73 -1.41 -7.35 -0.32
C HIS A 73 -2.15 -8.66 -0.63
N PRO A 74 -2.99 -8.67 -1.67
CA PRO A 74 -3.80 -9.87 -1.94
C PRO A 74 -3.01 -11.05 -2.44
N THR A 75 -1.84 -10.84 -3.05
CA THR A 75 -1.09 -11.91 -3.68
C THR A 75 0.23 -12.18 -2.97
N PHE A 76 0.94 -11.14 -2.57
CA PHE A 76 2.26 -11.27 -1.95
C PHE A 76 2.19 -10.85 -0.50
N ASN A 77 3.04 -11.44 0.33
CA ASN A 77 3.12 -10.96 1.68
C ASN A 77 4.55 -11.14 2.17
N LEU A 78 4.94 -10.27 3.09
CA LEU A 78 6.30 -10.21 3.60
C LEU A 78 6.44 -10.81 4.98
N LYS A 79 5.38 -11.38 5.52
CA LYS A 79 5.42 -11.82 6.89
C LYS A 79 6.38 -12.97 7.13
N GLU A 80 6.70 -13.70 6.08
CA GLU A 80 7.65 -14.76 6.21
C GLU A 80 9.05 -14.28 6.36
N ASN A 81 9.30 -13.06 6.02
CA ASN A 81 10.62 -12.49 6.10
C ASN A 81 10.88 -12.09 7.52
N LYS A 82 11.53 -12.94 8.24
CA LYS A 82 11.83 -12.64 9.63
C LYS A 82 13.07 -11.81 9.67
N PHE A 83 12.96 -10.64 10.08
CA PHE A 83 14.11 -9.75 10.13
C PHE A 83 14.71 -9.68 11.50
#